data_7484f4d2b3c4be00cb284faf498a8471
#
_entry.id   7484f4d2b3c4be00cb284faf498a8471
#
_cell.length_a   1.000
_cell.length_b   1.000
_cell.length_c   1.000
_cell.angle_alpha   90.00
_cell.angle_beta   90.00
_cell.angle_gamma   90.00
#
_symmetry.space_group_name_H-M   'P 1'
#
loop_
_entity.id
_entity.type
_entity.pdbx_description
1 polymer ?
#
loop_
_entity_poly.entity_id
_entity_poly.type
_entity_poly.pdbx_seq_one_letter_code
_entity_poly.pdbx_strand_id
1 'polypeptide(L)'
;MPQIRPSVLVAGLVTALLSTLAAAPSFADPVAAPEAQQTSRTDVAARTTSARAALTPRTRFTMKPDGSSGRTVGGEGIPNIDSVKKTIATYYGDQGSGTASKTTSPYISEVQSILRRQSATLQSRYDKALRQHKGKRPALVFDTDDTTLFTYDMEVKAMHFTFDPELQDEWVQDERFPATPAMAAYVRQAKAVGYTIVGITGRSAAQESATLGNLAKVGYGDAFTDPNFYTKWSGAKPSYITCKVATACTTVEYKAGTRRYLEKKRDLTIVASYGDQWSDLMGGHADHSVKLPNPTYYLPSANLPGKKQRELAPRTHFTMAPDGSSGTYVSGEGIPNIDSVKKTIATYYGDPGDGTADKSRSPYIAELKKLVKEQRRSLESRYRAAVRRGEKPALVFDSDDTTLFTYDMEVKAMHFTFDPELQDEWVQDERFPATPLMVDYVNQARALGYTVFGLTGRNDTQKQATLANLAEVGYAEGTFTSAHFFTKWVSGSTPPAWIEGCAGGSTCTTVEYKSKTRAHIEHDLGYTVVASYGDQYSDLVGGYADHAVKLPNPTYYLP
;
A
#
# COMPACT_ATOMS: atom_id res chain seq x y z
N MET A 1 -38.11 -36.64 -22.56
CA MET A 1 -39.13 -36.19 -21.60
C MET A 1 -38.44 -36.08 -20.24
N PRO A 2 -38.10 -34.90 -19.76
CA PRO A 2 -37.69 -34.68 -18.39
C PRO A 2 -38.79 -33.96 -17.63
N GLN A 3 -38.96 -34.33 -16.37
CA GLN A 3 -39.95 -33.82 -15.47
C GLN A 3 -39.52 -32.48 -14.83
N ILE A 4 -40.43 -31.56 -14.81
CA ILE A 4 -40.41 -30.25 -14.17
C ILE A 4 -40.82 -30.42 -12.68
N ARG A 5 -40.12 -29.80 -11.76
CA ARG A 5 -40.55 -29.60 -10.38
C ARG A 5 -40.64 -28.11 -10.03
N PRO A 6 -41.63 -27.69 -9.24
CA PRO A 6 -42.01 -26.30 -9.09
C PRO A 6 -41.28 -25.56 -7.97
N SER A 7 -41.16 -24.24 -8.17
CA SER A 7 -40.67 -23.25 -7.21
C SER A 7 -41.70 -22.94 -6.13
N VAL A 8 -41.28 -22.86 -4.89
CA VAL A 8 -42.09 -22.37 -3.77
C VAL A 8 -41.68 -20.93 -3.46
N LEU A 9 -42.60 -20.02 -3.64
CA LEU A 9 -42.55 -18.64 -3.15
C LEU A 9 -42.89 -18.63 -1.66
N VAL A 10 -42.03 -18.01 -0.83
CA VAL A 10 -42.39 -17.62 0.55
C VAL A 10 -42.33 -16.11 0.66
N ALA A 11 -43.51 -15.54 0.85
CA ALA A 11 -43.70 -14.13 1.18
C ALA A 11 -43.51 -13.94 2.70
N GLY A 12 -42.62 -13.07 3.10
CA GLY A 12 -42.39 -12.68 4.50
C GLY A 12 -42.89 -11.28 4.78
N LEU A 13 -43.82 -11.18 5.73
CA LEU A 13 -44.49 -9.98 6.24
C LEU A 13 -43.50 -9.02 6.93
N VAL A 14 -43.60 -7.75 6.61
CA VAL A 14 -43.02 -6.63 7.35
C VAL A 14 -43.94 -6.25 8.49
N THR A 15 -43.48 -6.27 9.72
CA THR A 15 -44.15 -5.69 10.87
C THR A 15 -43.31 -4.57 11.46
N ALA A 16 -43.79 -3.36 11.35
CA ALA A 16 -43.26 -2.18 12.01
C ALA A 16 -43.73 -2.16 13.49
N LEU A 17 -42.85 -1.89 14.41
CA LEU A 17 -43.22 -1.57 15.80
C LEU A 17 -42.59 -0.22 16.19
N LEU A 18 -43.48 0.68 16.55
CA LEU A 18 -43.21 2.02 17.07
C LEU A 18 -42.68 1.96 18.51
N SER A 19 -41.79 2.89 18.76
CA SER A 19 -41.15 3.23 20.04
C SER A 19 -42.14 3.83 21.06
N THR A 20 -41.92 3.48 22.32
CA THR A 20 -42.38 4.30 23.46
C THR A 20 -41.21 4.61 24.36
N LEU A 21 -41.00 5.92 24.61
CA LEU A 21 -40.14 6.47 25.65
C LEU A 21 -40.68 6.10 27.04
N ALA A 22 -39.81 5.69 27.95
CA ALA A 22 -40.09 5.74 29.37
C ALA A 22 -38.86 6.26 30.13
N ALA A 23 -39.15 7.14 31.07
CA ALA A 23 -38.24 7.97 31.84
C ALA A 23 -37.43 7.21 32.90
N ALA A 24 -36.30 7.80 33.27
CA ALA A 24 -35.40 7.36 34.34
C ALA A 24 -35.99 7.56 35.75
N PRO A 25 -35.51 6.84 36.75
CA PRO A 25 -35.39 7.40 38.10
C PRO A 25 -33.96 7.60 38.56
N SER A 26 -33.78 8.68 39.27
CA SER A 26 -32.58 9.14 39.92
C SER A 26 -32.40 8.54 41.33
N PHE A 27 -31.14 8.62 41.82
CA PHE A 27 -30.60 8.60 43.18
C PHE A 27 -30.16 7.27 43.80
N ALA A 28 -28.83 7.17 44.03
CA ALA A 28 -28.26 6.87 45.32
C ALA A 28 -26.82 7.40 45.39
N ASP A 29 -26.47 8.10 46.48
CA ASP A 29 -25.21 8.74 46.77
C ASP A 29 -24.04 7.76 47.00
N PRO A 30 -22.78 8.22 46.84
CA PRO A 30 -21.61 7.32 46.84
C PRO A 30 -21.03 7.09 48.24
N VAL A 31 -20.69 5.86 48.47
CA VAL A 31 -19.81 5.48 49.61
C VAL A 31 -18.38 5.75 49.20
N ALA A 32 -17.67 6.53 50.01
CA ALA A 32 -16.27 6.88 49.81
C ALA A 32 -15.35 5.65 49.87
N ALA A 33 -14.53 5.49 48.84
CA ALA A 33 -13.40 4.54 48.77
C ALA A 33 -12.06 5.30 49.00
N PRO A 34 -11.03 4.65 49.53
CA PRO A 34 -9.85 5.29 50.11
C PRO A 34 -8.87 5.86 49.09
N GLU A 35 -8.23 6.97 49.47
CA GLU A 35 -7.37 7.86 48.69
C GLU A 35 -6.02 7.35 48.15
N ALA A 36 -5.77 6.06 48.11
CA ALA A 36 -4.44 5.54 47.73
C ALA A 36 -4.21 5.24 46.24
N GLN A 37 -5.18 5.50 45.34
CA GLN A 37 -5.07 5.12 43.92
C GLN A 37 -5.00 6.28 42.90
N GLN A 38 -4.90 7.54 43.36
CA GLN A 38 -4.96 8.67 42.42
C GLN A 38 -3.60 9.05 41.80
N THR A 39 -2.48 8.70 42.42
CA THR A 39 -1.12 9.00 41.90
C THR A 39 -0.69 8.09 40.75
N SER A 40 -1.23 6.86 40.66
CA SER A 40 -0.85 5.94 39.59
C SER A 40 -1.54 6.23 38.23
N ARG A 41 -2.75 6.81 38.23
CA ARG A 41 -3.50 7.10 36.99
C ARG A 41 -2.98 8.29 36.20
N THR A 42 -2.48 9.33 36.88
CA THR A 42 -1.87 10.51 36.22
C THR A 42 -0.52 10.19 35.62
N ASP A 43 0.29 9.35 36.24
CA ASP A 43 1.58 8.91 35.71
C ASP A 43 1.44 7.97 34.50
N VAL A 44 0.47 7.07 34.50
CA VAL A 44 0.18 6.18 33.36
C VAL A 44 -0.34 6.98 32.15
N ALA A 45 -1.23 7.96 32.37
CA ALA A 45 -1.72 8.81 31.30
C ALA A 45 -0.62 9.72 30.69
N ALA A 46 0.31 10.23 31.52
CA ALA A 46 1.43 11.02 31.05
C ALA A 46 2.48 10.18 30.30
N ARG A 47 2.73 8.95 30.73
CA ARG A 47 3.61 7.99 30.04
C ARG A 47 3.03 7.52 28.72
N THR A 48 1.71 7.29 28.63
CA THR A 48 1.04 6.91 27.38
C THR A 48 1.04 8.00 26.33
N THR A 49 0.92 9.28 26.72
CA THR A 49 0.98 10.40 25.77
C THR A 49 2.38 10.65 25.24
N SER A 50 3.42 10.50 26.06
CA SER A 50 4.83 10.62 25.64
C SER A 50 5.26 9.46 24.72
N ALA A 51 4.87 8.23 25.04
CA ALA A 51 5.15 7.06 24.22
C ALA A 51 4.42 7.13 22.85
N ARG A 52 3.19 7.64 22.84
CA ARG A 52 2.39 7.79 21.61
C ARG A 52 3.01 8.76 20.60
N ALA A 53 3.61 9.85 21.07
CA ALA A 53 4.31 10.81 20.21
C ALA A 53 5.60 10.20 19.59
N ALA A 54 6.28 9.33 20.33
CA ALA A 54 7.49 8.64 19.85
C ALA A 54 7.20 7.54 18.81
N LEU A 55 5.98 7.01 18.81
CA LEU A 55 5.54 5.92 17.92
C LEU A 55 4.78 6.42 16.67
N THR A 56 4.61 7.74 16.49
CA THR A 56 3.98 8.28 15.27
C THR A 56 4.79 7.87 14.03
N PRO A 57 4.15 7.33 12.99
CA PRO A 57 4.82 6.96 11.74
C PRO A 57 5.62 8.12 11.15
N ARG A 58 6.85 7.85 10.73
CA ARG A 58 7.82 8.85 10.23
C ARG A 58 8.18 8.60 8.78
N THR A 59 7.21 8.63 7.90
CA THR A 59 7.45 8.44 6.47
C THR A 59 8.34 9.55 5.93
N ARG A 60 9.45 9.17 5.30
CA ARG A 60 10.40 10.05 4.61
C ARG A 60 10.73 9.45 3.25
N PHE A 61 9.73 9.42 2.41
CA PHE A 61 9.78 8.82 1.09
C PHE A 61 9.75 9.90 0.00
N THR A 62 10.67 9.79 -0.95
CA THR A 62 10.69 10.64 -2.15
C THR A 62 11.00 9.75 -3.33
N MET A 63 10.17 9.75 -4.35
CA MET A 63 10.45 9.00 -5.57
C MET A 63 11.72 9.52 -6.25
N LYS A 64 12.48 8.62 -6.86
CA LYS A 64 13.61 8.98 -7.71
C LYS A 64 13.13 9.80 -8.92
N PRO A 65 14.00 10.60 -9.56
CA PRO A 65 13.60 11.43 -10.71
C PRO A 65 13.01 10.65 -11.89
N ASP A 66 13.34 9.36 -12.03
CA ASP A 66 12.78 8.47 -13.05
C ASP A 66 11.49 7.74 -12.59
N GLY A 67 11.07 7.94 -11.35
CA GLY A 67 9.90 7.30 -10.77
C GLY A 67 10.06 5.80 -10.43
N SER A 68 11.22 5.20 -10.68
CA SER A 68 11.42 3.75 -10.61
C SER A 68 11.38 3.16 -9.19
N SER A 69 11.77 3.96 -8.19
CA SER A 69 11.79 3.57 -6.77
C SER A 69 11.91 4.81 -5.89
N GLY A 70 11.97 4.64 -4.58
CA GLY A 70 12.09 5.74 -3.63
C GLY A 70 13.45 5.89 -2.99
N ARG A 71 13.67 7.06 -2.41
CA ARG A 71 14.70 7.33 -1.42
C ARG A 71 14.06 7.43 -0.05
N THR A 72 14.66 6.83 0.94
CA THR A 72 14.13 6.75 2.30
C THR A 72 15.24 6.94 3.33
N VAL A 73 14.88 7.22 4.58
CA VAL A 73 15.80 7.39 5.72
C VAL A 73 15.71 6.19 6.67
N GLY A 74 15.41 5.02 6.22
CA GLY A 74 15.25 3.81 7.00
C GLY A 74 13.90 3.15 6.71
N GLY A 75 13.65 1.99 7.31
CA GLY A 75 12.44 1.23 7.08
C GLY A 75 11.17 1.99 7.42
N GLU A 76 11.14 2.70 8.54
CA GLU A 76 10.04 3.60 8.91
C GLU A 76 9.91 4.83 7.97
N GLY A 77 10.89 5.10 7.16
CA GLY A 77 10.82 6.11 6.10
C GLY A 77 10.13 5.62 4.83
N ILE A 78 9.95 4.31 4.67
CA ILE A 78 9.20 3.71 3.57
C ILE A 78 7.72 3.70 3.98
N PRO A 79 6.80 4.18 3.13
CA PRO A 79 5.38 4.03 3.40
C PRO A 79 5.03 2.54 3.51
N ASN A 80 4.28 2.18 4.55
CA ASN A 80 3.73 0.83 4.63
C ASN A 80 2.83 0.57 3.43
N ILE A 81 2.99 -0.57 2.76
CA ILE A 81 2.33 -0.83 1.49
C ILE A 81 0.80 -0.87 1.60
N ASP A 82 0.25 -1.41 2.68
CA ASP A 82 -1.21 -1.46 2.88
C ASP A 82 -1.79 -0.08 3.19
N SER A 83 -1.02 0.77 3.89
CA SER A 83 -1.39 2.18 4.07
C SER A 83 -1.45 2.92 2.72
N VAL A 84 -0.53 2.60 1.81
CA VAL A 84 -0.54 3.14 0.43
C VAL A 84 -1.73 2.60 -0.35
N LYS A 85 -1.98 1.28 -0.33
CA LYS A 85 -3.16 0.65 -0.98
C LYS A 85 -4.46 1.27 -0.52
N LYS A 86 -4.64 1.43 0.81
CA LYS A 86 -5.84 2.05 1.39
C LYS A 86 -5.99 3.52 0.98
N THR A 87 -4.87 4.25 0.91
CA THR A 87 -4.87 5.64 0.43
C THR A 87 -5.26 5.71 -1.05
N ILE A 88 -4.74 4.81 -1.88
CA ILE A 88 -5.13 4.67 -3.29
C ILE A 88 -6.62 4.37 -3.41
N ALA A 89 -7.13 3.39 -2.66
CA ALA A 89 -8.56 3.07 -2.66
C ALA A 89 -9.42 4.28 -2.32
N THR A 90 -9.09 4.99 -1.25
CA THR A 90 -9.78 6.23 -0.86
C THR A 90 -9.71 7.31 -1.97
N TYR A 91 -8.55 7.47 -2.60
CA TYR A 91 -8.35 8.43 -3.69
C TYR A 91 -9.25 8.13 -4.90
N TYR A 92 -9.41 6.85 -5.25
CA TYR A 92 -10.30 6.42 -6.34
C TYR A 92 -11.77 6.26 -5.90
N GLY A 93 -12.08 6.44 -4.61
CA GLY A 93 -13.45 6.28 -4.07
C GLY A 93 -13.91 4.83 -4.01
N ASP A 94 -12.96 3.91 -3.92
CA ASP A 94 -13.22 2.47 -3.70
C ASP A 94 -13.59 2.23 -2.23
N GLN A 95 -14.69 1.55 -2.00
CA GLN A 95 -15.22 1.21 -0.68
C GLN A 95 -14.76 -0.18 -0.19
N GLY A 96 -13.65 -0.69 -0.73
CA GLY A 96 -13.09 -1.99 -0.37
C GLY A 96 -13.52 -3.14 -1.29
N SER A 97 -14.13 -2.83 -2.42
CA SER A 97 -14.53 -3.84 -3.44
C SER A 97 -13.52 -4.03 -4.57
N GLY A 98 -12.44 -3.25 -4.58
CA GLY A 98 -11.50 -3.16 -5.68
C GLY A 98 -12.07 -2.44 -6.91
N THR A 99 -13.18 -1.71 -6.74
CA THR A 99 -13.88 -1.01 -7.83
C THR A 99 -13.91 0.49 -7.54
N ALA A 100 -13.36 1.29 -8.47
CA ALA A 100 -13.37 2.74 -8.34
C ALA A 100 -14.77 3.33 -8.46
N SER A 101 -15.03 4.44 -7.77
CA SER A 101 -16.21 5.25 -8.02
C SER A 101 -16.19 5.80 -9.45
N LYS A 102 -17.30 5.69 -10.16
CA LYS A 102 -17.46 6.22 -11.53
C LYS A 102 -18.13 7.60 -11.54
N THR A 103 -18.58 8.09 -10.39
CA THR A 103 -19.35 9.34 -10.27
C THR A 103 -18.65 10.42 -9.48
N THR A 104 -18.07 10.09 -8.34
CA THR A 104 -17.42 11.04 -7.43
C THR A 104 -16.23 10.41 -6.72
N SER A 105 -15.07 11.06 -6.80
CA SER A 105 -13.88 10.70 -6.00
C SER A 105 -12.86 11.86 -6.07
N PRO A 106 -11.86 11.91 -5.20
CA PRO A 106 -10.72 12.81 -5.36
C PRO A 106 -10.06 12.69 -6.73
N TYR A 107 -9.86 11.47 -7.24
CA TYR A 107 -9.32 11.21 -8.59
C TYR A 107 -10.15 11.87 -9.68
N ILE A 108 -11.47 11.65 -9.70
CA ILE A 108 -12.36 12.24 -10.69
C ILE A 108 -12.28 13.78 -10.65
N SER A 109 -12.30 14.35 -9.46
CA SER A 109 -12.21 15.80 -9.26
C SER A 109 -10.87 16.37 -9.76
N GLU A 110 -9.78 15.66 -9.53
CA GLU A 110 -8.44 16.06 -9.98
C GLU A 110 -8.31 15.99 -11.51
N VAL A 111 -8.72 14.87 -12.13
CA VAL A 111 -8.70 14.71 -13.60
C VAL A 111 -9.57 15.77 -14.27
N GLN A 112 -10.78 15.99 -13.77
CA GLN A 112 -11.65 17.06 -14.27
C GLN A 112 -11.01 18.45 -14.15
N SER A 113 -10.30 18.73 -13.06
CA SER A 113 -9.59 20.00 -12.87
C SER A 113 -8.45 20.14 -13.87
N ILE A 114 -7.66 19.08 -14.11
CA ILE A 114 -6.61 19.06 -15.14
C ILE A 114 -7.22 19.36 -16.50
N LEU A 115 -8.26 18.63 -16.90
CA LEU A 115 -8.87 18.78 -18.23
C LEU A 115 -9.57 20.12 -18.42
N ARG A 116 -10.21 20.69 -17.39
CA ARG A 116 -10.75 22.07 -17.46
C ARG A 116 -9.66 23.10 -17.76
N ARG A 117 -8.47 22.99 -17.13
CA ARG A 117 -7.34 23.88 -17.44
C ARG A 117 -6.85 23.71 -18.88
N GLN A 118 -6.84 22.49 -19.41
CA GLN A 118 -6.47 22.24 -20.79
C GLN A 118 -7.53 22.79 -21.76
N SER A 119 -8.82 22.58 -21.49
CA SER A 119 -9.94 23.11 -22.29
C SER A 119 -9.91 24.62 -22.39
N ALA A 120 -9.59 25.33 -21.32
CA ALA A 120 -9.55 26.79 -21.29
C ALA A 120 -8.52 27.41 -22.28
N THR A 121 -7.49 26.66 -22.66
CA THR A 121 -6.43 27.12 -23.56
C THR A 121 -6.44 26.44 -24.94
N LEU A 122 -7.39 25.52 -25.16
CA LEU A 122 -7.40 24.62 -26.30
C LEU A 122 -7.42 25.40 -27.65
N GLN A 123 -8.37 26.32 -27.83
CA GLN A 123 -8.49 27.13 -29.03
C GLN A 123 -7.26 28.03 -29.27
N SER A 124 -6.81 28.74 -28.24
CA SER A 124 -5.67 29.67 -28.37
C SER A 124 -4.36 28.95 -28.72
N ARG A 125 -4.15 27.73 -28.20
CA ARG A 125 -3.01 26.87 -28.54
C ARG A 125 -3.11 26.35 -29.98
N TYR A 126 -4.30 25.99 -30.43
CA TYR A 126 -4.56 25.58 -31.81
C TYR A 126 -4.18 26.70 -32.78
N ASP A 127 -4.71 27.91 -32.58
CA ASP A 127 -4.44 29.08 -33.42
C ASP A 127 -2.95 29.47 -33.39
N LYS A 128 -2.31 29.38 -32.23
CA LYS A 128 -0.88 29.61 -32.09
C LYS A 128 -0.07 28.60 -32.90
N ALA A 129 -0.40 27.33 -32.84
CA ALA A 129 0.28 26.27 -33.58
C ALA A 129 0.17 26.47 -35.10
N LEU A 130 -1.00 26.84 -35.62
CA LEU A 130 -1.21 27.18 -37.03
C LEU A 130 -0.34 28.35 -37.48
N ARG A 131 -0.18 29.38 -36.64
CA ARG A 131 0.67 30.54 -36.95
C ARG A 131 2.15 30.20 -36.93
N GLN A 132 2.59 29.38 -35.97
CA GLN A 132 4.01 29.08 -35.76
C GLN A 132 4.53 27.98 -36.69
N HIS A 133 3.68 27.03 -37.07
CA HIS A 133 4.05 25.85 -37.84
C HIS A 133 3.27 25.77 -39.15
N LYS A 134 3.51 26.75 -40.04
CA LYS A 134 2.84 26.82 -41.35
C LYS A 134 2.98 25.50 -42.11
N GLY A 135 1.87 25.02 -42.66
CA GLY A 135 1.81 23.77 -43.41
C GLY A 135 1.69 22.50 -42.56
N LYS A 136 1.72 22.61 -41.23
CA LYS A 136 1.48 21.48 -40.32
C LYS A 136 0.11 21.55 -39.66
N ARG A 137 -0.47 20.39 -39.39
CA ARG A 137 -1.74 20.26 -38.69
C ARG A 137 -1.49 20.11 -37.18
N PRO A 138 -2.13 20.92 -36.32
CA PRO A 138 -2.03 20.77 -34.88
C PRO A 138 -2.58 19.42 -34.44
N ALA A 139 -1.87 18.73 -33.54
CA ALA A 139 -2.24 17.42 -33.03
C ALA A 139 -2.14 17.37 -31.51
N LEU A 140 -2.99 16.54 -30.91
CA LEU A 140 -2.88 16.10 -29.52
C LEU A 140 -2.60 14.59 -29.50
N VAL A 141 -1.66 14.19 -28.67
CA VAL A 141 -1.27 12.79 -28.48
C VAL A 141 -1.78 12.30 -27.13
N PHE A 142 -2.38 11.14 -27.12
CA PHE A 142 -2.91 10.50 -25.91
C PHE A 142 -2.35 9.08 -25.77
N ASP A 143 -1.98 8.71 -24.54
CA ASP A 143 -1.81 7.31 -24.17
C ASP A 143 -3.18 6.65 -23.99
N THR A 144 -3.19 5.33 -23.74
CA THR A 144 -4.43 4.56 -23.58
C THR A 144 -4.74 4.30 -22.12
N ASP A 145 -3.94 3.48 -21.42
CA ASP A 145 -4.22 3.01 -20.08
C ASP A 145 -4.09 4.16 -19.07
N ASP A 146 -5.07 4.31 -18.21
CA ASP A 146 -5.25 5.43 -17.25
C ASP A 146 -5.11 6.84 -17.84
N THR A 147 -5.15 6.93 -19.16
CA THR A 147 -5.17 8.19 -19.91
C THR A 147 -6.49 8.35 -20.65
N THR A 148 -6.82 7.47 -21.58
CA THR A 148 -8.11 7.46 -22.28
C THR A 148 -9.04 6.37 -21.74
N LEU A 149 -8.51 5.21 -21.40
CA LEU A 149 -9.23 4.12 -20.77
C LEU A 149 -8.81 3.99 -19.30
N PHE A 150 -9.75 3.69 -18.43
CA PHE A 150 -9.57 3.68 -16.98
C PHE A 150 -9.38 2.25 -16.46
N THR A 151 -8.20 1.92 -15.95
CA THR A 151 -7.78 0.53 -15.67
C THR A 151 -7.92 0.11 -14.21
N TYR A 152 -8.26 1.01 -13.28
CA TYR A 152 -8.26 0.75 -11.83
C TYR A 152 -8.92 -0.58 -11.42
N ASP A 153 -10.09 -0.89 -11.97
CA ASP A 153 -10.84 -2.09 -11.58
C ASP A 153 -10.09 -3.36 -11.98
N MET A 154 -9.36 -3.35 -13.09
CA MET A 154 -8.48 -4.44 -13.48
C MET A 154 -7.27 -4.53 -12.55
N GLU A 155 -6.57 -3.40 -12.35
CA GLU A 155 -5.34 -3.36 -11.55
C GLU A 155 -5.57 -3.76 -10.08
N VAL A 156 -6.71 -3.36 -9.50
CA VAL A 156 -6.98 -3.56 -8.08
C VAL A 156 -7.81 -4.80 -7.81
N LYS A 157 -8.97 -4.94 -8.48
CA LYS A 157 -9.90 -6.04 -8.21
C LYS A 157 -9.44 -7.36 -8.81
N ALA A 158 -8.92 -7.33 -10.04
CA ALA A 158 -8.56 -8.55 -10.75
C ALA A 158 -7.09 -8.92 -10.52
N MET A 159 -6.18 -7.95 -10.53
CA MET A 159 -4.73 -8.18 -10.44
C MET A 159 -4.14 -7.95 -9.04
N HIS A 160 -4.89 -7.42 -8.07
CA HIS A 160 -4.41 -7.12 -6.71
C HIS A 160 -3.07 -6.35 -6.71
N PHE A 161 -2.95 -5.35 -7.59
CA PHE A 161 -1.73 -4.57 -7.84
C PHE A 161 -0.53 -5.41 -8.33
N THR A 162 -0.74 -6.60 -8.85
CA THR A 162 0.33 -7.45 -9.39
C THR A 162 0.03 -7.74 -10.86
N PHE A 163 0.86 -7.18 -11.75
CA PHE A 163 0.63 -7.27 -13.19
C PHE A 163 0.59 -8.71 -13.70
N ASP A 164 -0.49 -9.05 -14.36
CA ASP A 164 -0.72 -10.33 -15.05
C ASP A 164 -1.00 -10.04 -16.54
N PRO A 165 -0.08 -10.43 -17.44
CA PRO A 165 -0.22 -10.14 -18.86
C PRO A 165 -1.36 -10.89 -19.55
N GLU A 166 -1.71 -12.09 -19.08
CA GLU A 166 -2.80 -12.89 -19.65
C GLU A 166 -4.15 -12.27 -19.28
N LEU A 167 -4.30 -11.91 -18.02
CA LEU A 167 -5.50 -11.23 -17.52
C LEU A 167 -5.65 -9.83 -18.15
N GLN A 168 -4.54 -9.10 -18.35
CA GLN A 168 -4.58 -7.81 -19.05
C GLN A 168 -5.05 -7.98 -20.50
N ASP A 169 -4.55 -9.01 -21.22
CA ASP A 169 -4.99 -9.27 -22.58
C ASP A 169 -6.48 -9.64 -22.63
N GLU A 170 -6.96 -10.49 -21.74
CA GLU A 170 -8.40 -10.81 -21.61
C GLU A 170 -9.26 -9.56 -21.46
N TRP A 171 -8.89 -8.65 -20.53
CA TRP A 171 -9.62 -7.41 -20.32
C TRP A 171 -9.61 -6.50 -21.56
N VAL A 172 -8.50 -6.47 -22.29
CA VAL A 172 -8.39 -5.70 -23.53
C VAL A 172 -9.25 -6.30 -24.64
N GLN A 173 -9.16 -7.61 -24.88
CA GLN A 173 -9.91 -8.29 -25.95
C GLN A 173 -11.42 -8.22 -25.73
N ASP A 174 -11.85 -8.24 -24.46
CA ASP A 174 -13.27 -8.11 -24.08
C ASP A 174 -13.77 -6.66 -24.00
N GLU A 175 -12.92 -5.68 -24.29
CA GLU A 175 -13.27 -4.24 -24.26
C GLU A 175 -13.91 -3.80 -22.94
N ARG A 176 -13.36 -4.23 -21.80
CA ARG A 176 -13.97 -4.04 -20.46
C ARG A 176 -13.72 -2.65 -19.84
N PHE A 177 -12.83 -1.84 -20.41
CA PHE A 177 -12.41 -0.59 -19.76
C PHE A 177 -13.42 0.55 -19.99
N PRO A 178 -13.86 1.25 -18.93
CA PRO A 178 -14.59 2.51 -19.09
C PRO A 178 -13.65 3.64 -19.54
N ALA A 179 -14.23 4.73 -20.03
CA ALA A 179 -13.45 5.94 -20.31
C ALA A 179 -12.92 6.57 -19.02
N THR A 180 -11.70 7.10 -19.09
CA THR A 180 -11.19 7.99 -18.03
C THR A 180 -12.13 9.18 -17.84
N PRO A 181 -12.49 9.53 -16.59
CA PRO A 181 -13.48 10.57 -16.31
C PRO A 181 -13.22 11.88 -17.06
N ALA A 182 -14.25 12.40 -17.73
CA ALA A 182 -14.26 13.62 -18.55
C ALA A 182 -13.35 13.58 -19.80
N MET A 183 -12.50 12.58 -19.99
CA MET A 183 -11.53 12.55 -21.08
C MET A 183 -12.21 12.43 -22.46
N ALA A 184 -13.23 11.58 -22.60
CA ALA A 184 -13.95 11.45 -23.87
C ALA A 184 -14.60 12.78 -24.33
N ALA A 185 -15.16 13.54 -23.39
CA ALA A 185 -15.70 14.87 -23.69
C ALA A 185 -14.61 15.85 -24.11
N TYR A 186 -13.46 15.84 -23.43
CA TYR A 186 -12.31 16.67 -23.78
C TYR A 186 -11.75 16.35 -25.18
N VAL A 187 -11.60 15.08 -25.51
CA VAL A 187 -11.12 14.66 -26.84
C VAL A 187 -12.09 15.07 -27.94
N ARG A 188 -13.40 14.93 -27.74
CA ARG A 188 -14.41 15.41 -28.70
C ARG A 188 -14.34 16.92 -28.87
N GLN A 189 -14.16 17.70 -27.80
CA GLN A 189 -13.96 19.14 -27.87
C GLN A 189 -12.70 19.48 -28.68
N ALA A 190 -11.59 18.80 -28.45
CA ALA A 190 -10.35 19.01 -29.20
C ALA A 190 -10.53 18.71 -30.70
N LYS A 191 -11.22 17.62 -31.03
CA LYS A 191 -11.56 17.29 -32.43
C LYS A 191 -12.45 18.37 -33.08
N ALA A 192 -13.43 18.89 -32.36
CA ALA A 192 -14.31 19.97 -32.85
C ALA A 192 -13.55 21.29 -33.11
N VAL A 193 -12.49 21.58 -32.35
CA VAL A 193 -11.58 22.72 -32.59
C VAL A 193 -10.75 22.51 -33.86
N GLY A 194 -10.54 21.28 -34.30
CA GLY A 194 -9.78 20.95 -35.52
C GLY A 194 -8.46 20.17 -35.26
N TYR A 195 -8.17 19.81 -34.04
CA TYR A 195 -6.98 19.00 -33.73
C TYR A 195 -7.04 17.61 -34.39
N THR A 196 -5.92 17.16 -34.92
CA THR A 196 -5.71 15.73 -35.20
C THR A 196 -5.51 15.01 -33.88
N ILE A 197 -6.34 13.99 -33.61
CA ILE A 197 -6.22 13.17 -32.43
C ILE A 197 -5.36 11.95 -32.76
N VAL A 198 -4.37 11.66 -31.91
CA VAL A 198 -3.41 10.57 -32.09
C VAL A 198 -3.34 9.75 -30.82
N GLY A 199 -3.42 8.43 -30.95
CA GLY A 199 -3.13 7.48 -29.87
C GLY A 199 -1.71 6.94 -29.98
N ILE A 200 -0.98 6.86 -28.86
CA ILE A 200 0.32 6.17 -28.78
C ILE A 200 0.34 5.37 -27.48
N THR A 201 0.13 4.05 -27.59
CA THR A 201 -0.01 3.16 -26.44
C THR A 201 1.12 2.14 -26.33
N GLY A 202 1.38 1.65 -25.11
CA GLY A 202 2.26 0.50 -24.86
C GLY A 202 1.64 -0.84 -25.22
N ARG A 203 0.33 -0.90 -25.45
CA ARG A 203 -0.37 -2.13 -25.88
C ARG A 203 0.22 -2.67 -27.18
N SER A 204 0.18 -3.99 -27.35
CA SER A 204 0.71 -4.68 -28.53
C SER A 204 -0.15 -4.45 -29.79
N ALA A 205 0.43 -4.67 -30.95
CA ALA A 205 -0.31 -4.61 -32.23
C ALA A 205 -1.48 -5.62 -32.28
N ALA A 206 -1.38 -6.75 -31.56
CA ALA A 206 -2.48 -7.72 -31.46
C ALA A 206 -3.70 -7.17 -30.71
N GLN A 207 -3.51 -6.17 -29.86
CA GLN A 207 -4.55 -5.54 -29.03
C GLN A 207 -5.17 -4.28 -29.69
N GLU A 208 -4.71 -3.88 -30.88
CA GLU A 208 -5.10 -2.63 -31.52
C GLU A 208 -6.59 -2.57 -31.83
N SER A 209 -7.12 -3.60 -32.49
CA SER A 209 -8.54 -3.64 -32.90
C SER A 209 -9.48 -3.56 -31.70
N ALA A 210 -9.24 -4.36 -30.67
CA ALA A 210 -10.04 -4.34 -29.43
C ALA A 210 -9.91 -3.00 -28.69
N THR A 211 -8.71 -2.40 -28.69
CA THR A 211 -8.50 -1.09 -28.07
C THR A 211 -9.31 0.01 -28.78
N LEU A 212 -9.29 0.04 -30.10
CA LEU A 212 -10.09 1.00 -30.90
C LEU A 212 -11.59 0.74 -30.73
N GLY A 213 -12.03 -0.52 -30.67
CA GLY A 213 -13.41 -0.90 -30.36
C GLY A 213 -13.85 -0.38 -29.00
N ASN A 214 -13.05 -0.62 -27.97
CA ASN A 214 -13.33 -0.13 -26.62
C ASN A 214 -13.42 1.42 -26.58
N LEU A 215 -12.46 2.12 -27.20
CA LEU A 215 -12.50 3.59 -27.26
C LEU A 215 -13.78 4.10 -27.94
N ALA A 216 -14.19 3.51 -29.07
CA ALA A 216 -15.43 3.89 -29.76
C ALA A 216 -16.64 3.66 -28.86
N LYS A 217 -16.72 2.50 -28.19
CA LYS A 217 -17.83 2.08 -27.29
C LYS A 217 -18.01 3.01 -26.10
N VAL A 218 -16.89 3.54 -25.53
CA VAL A 218 -16.96 4.37 -24.32
C VAL A 218 -16.99 5.89 -24.61
N GLY A 219 -17.36 6.28 -25.83
CA GLY A 219 -17.75 7.65 -26.15
C GLY A 219 -16.67 8.49 -26.81
N TYR A 220 -15.58 7.93 -27.28
CA TYR A 220 -14.62 8.65 -28.14
C TYR A 220 -15.09 8.70 -29.60
N GLY A 221 -16.03 7.81 -30.00
CA GLY A 221 -16.53 7.74 -31.38
C GLY A 221 -15.40 7.44 -32.35
N ASP A 222 -15.30 8.26 -33.41
CA ASP A 222 -14.28 8.19 -34.46
C ASP A 222 -13.05 9.09 -34.18
N ALA A 223 -12.81 9.46 -32.92
CA ALA A 223 -11.66 10.31 -32.60
C ALA A 223 -10.33 9.57 -32.78
N PHE A 224 -10.29 8.28 -32.47
CA PHE A 224 -9.14 7.42 -32.67
C PHE A 224 -9.39 6.49 -33.86
N THR A 225 -8.52 6.53 -34.85
CA THR A 225 -8.61 5.74 -36.07
C THR A 225 -7.27 5.12 -36.40
N ASP A 226 -7.25 3.99 -37.08
CA ASP A 226 -6.07 3.24 -37.48
C ASP A 226 -4.90 4.12 -37.98
N PRO A 227 -5.02 5.03 -38.95
CA PRO A 227 -3.85 5.75 -39.42
C PRO A 227 -3.23 6.75 -38.42
N ASN A 228 -3.91 6.99 -37.29
CA ASN A 228 -3.46 7.87 -36.21
C ASN A 228 -3.39 7.16 -34.84
N PHE A 229 -3.42 5.82 -34.82
CA PHE A 229 -3.27 5.02 -33.60
C PHE A 229 -2.00 4.16 -33.70
N TYR A 230 -1.16 4.19 -32.70
CA TYR A 230 0.14 3.54 -32.70
C TYR A 230 0.27 2.62 -31.49
N THR A 231 0.37 1.34 -31.76
CA THR A 231 0.62 0.29 -30.79
C THR A 231 2.09 -0.12 -30.82
N LYS A 232 2.56 -0.81 -29.79
CA LYS A 232 3.89 -1.40 -29.78
C LYS A 232 3.88 -2.56 -30.77
N TRP A 233 4.87 -2.60 -31.67
CA TRP A 233 4.95 -3.60 -32.74
C TRP A 233 5.07 -5.03 -32.21
N SER A 234 4.53 -5.95 -32.97
CA SER A 234 4.81 -7.38 -32.89
C SER A 234 5.75 -7.75 -34.05
N GLY A 235 6.87 -8.39 -33.78
CA GLY A 235 7.87 -8.72 -34.81
C GLY A 235 8.84 -7.58 -35.11
N ALA A 236 8.98 -7.18 -36.37
CA ALA A 236 9.98 -6.21 -36.80
C ALA A 236 9.69 -4.78 -36.29
N LYS A 237 10.70 -4.17 -35.69
CA LYS A 237 10.64 -2.78 -35.22
C LYS A 237 10.43 -1.81 -36.39
N PRO A 238 9.51 -0.82 -36.28
CA PRO A 238 9.34 0.21 -37.30
C PRO A 238 10.65 0.95 -37.60
N SER A 239 10.93 1.22 -38.86
CA SER A 239 12.18 1.85 -39.32
C SER A 239 12.42 3.25 -38.74
N TYR A 240 11.35 3.94 -38.35
CA TYR A 240 11.42 5.28 -37.75
C TYR A 240 11.79 5.29 -36.26
N ILE A 241 11.80 4.12 -35.60
CA ILE A 241 12.18 3.98 -34.19
C ILE A 241 13.66 3.67 -34.07
N THR A 242 14.38 4.53 -33.35
CA THR A 242 15.79 4.32 -33.00
C THR A 242 15.90 4.08 -31.50
N CYS A 243 16.58 2.99 -31.12
CA CYS A 243 16.77 2.60 -29.73
C CYS A 243 18.26 2.53 -29.40
N LYS A 244 18.61 2.86 -28.16
CA LYS A 244 19.99 2.76 -27.65
C LYS A 244 20.49 1.32 -27.71
N VAL A 245 19.62 0.37 -27.33
CA VAL A 245 19.86 -1.06 -27.49
C VAL A 245 18.96 -1.56 -28.62
N ALA A 246 19.53 -2.01 -29.71
CA ALA A 246 18.77 -2.32 -30.94
C ALA A 246 17.65 -3.35 -30.74
N THR A 247 17.85 -4.32 -29.82
CA THR A 247 16.93 -5.40 -29.52
C THR A 247 15.96 -5.09 -28.37
N ALA A 248 16.17 -3.99 -27.64
CA ALA A 248 15.40 -3.67 -26.42
C ALA A 248 15.12 -2.17 -26.33
N CYS A 249 14.11 -1.70 -27.07
CA CYS A 249 13.66 -0.32 -26.99
C CYS A 249 12.93 -0.05 -25.67
N THR A 250 13.28 1.02 -25.00
CA THR A 250 12.50 1.51 -23.86
C THR A 250 11.17 2.11 -24.35
N THR A 251 10.17 2.15 -23.47
CA THR A 251 8.88 2.79 -23.77
C THR A 251 9.06 4.27 -24.14
N VAL A 252 10.00 4.96 -23.49
CA VAL A 252 10.34 6.36 -23.83
C VAL A 252 10.86 6.48 -25.26
N GLU A 253 11.79 5.61 -25.68
CA GLU A 253 12.35 5.62 -27.04
C GLU A 253 11.28 5.35 -28.09
N TYR A 254 10.38 4.40 -27.81
CA TYR A 254 9.25 4.11 -28.68
C TYR A 254 8.30 5.31 -28.79
N LYS A 255 7.78 5.81 -27.67
CA LYS A 255 6.77 6.89 -27.69
C LYS A 255 7.34 8.21 -28.21
N ALA A 256 8.55 8.60 -27.78
CA ALA A 256 9.23 9.79 -28.31
C ALA A 256 9.62 9.65 -29.78
N GLY A 257 10.07 8.46 -30.20
CA GLY A 257 10.38 8.17 -31.61
C GLY A 257 9.16 8.27 -32.51
N THR A 258 8.00 7.79 -32.02
CA THR A 258 6.72 7.92 -32.74
C THR A 258 6.28 9.38 -32.84
N ARG A 259 6.34 10.18 -31.74
CA ARG A 259 6.06 11.62 -31.80
C ARG A 259 6.98 12.33 -32.79
N ARG A 260 8.29 12.03 -32.79
CA ARG A 260 9.25 12.58 -33.78
C ARG A 260 8.88 12.22 -35.22
N TYR A 261 8.45 10.99 -35.49
CA TYR A 261 7.99 10.54 -36.79
C TYR A 261 6.75 11.34 -37.24
N LEU A 262 5.78 11.54 -36.38
CA LEU A 262 4.57 12.31 -36.65
C LEU A 262 4.90 13.74 -37.06
N GLU A 263 5.82 14.42 -36.39
CA GLU A 263 6.25 15.78 -36.69
C GLU A 263 7.05 15.88 -37.99
N LYS A 264 7.86 14.87 -38.31
CA LYS A 264 8.79 14.95 -39.47
C LYS A 264 8.24 14.33 -40.75
N LYS A 265 7.28 13.40 -40.65
CA LYS A 265 6.81 12.61 -41.79
C LYS A 265 5.30 12.62 -42.01
N ARG A 266 4.53 13.12 -41.02
CA ARG A 266 3.08 13.16 -41.10
C ARG A 266 2.52 14.60 -41.10
N ASP A 267 3.39 15.60 -41.21
CA ASP A 267 3.07 17.04 -41.22
C ASP A 267 2.20 17.44 -40.02
N LEU A 268 2.48 16.87 -38.86
CA LEU A 268 1.84 17.24 -37.61
C LEU A 268 2.74 18.15 -36.77
N THR A 269 2.14 19.03 -35.98
CA THR A 269 2.79 19.67 -34.85
C THR A 269 2.07 19.25 -33.56
N ILE A 270 2.81 18.61 -32.66
CA ILE A 270 2.21 18.06 -31.45
C ILE A 270 2.14 19.13 -30.36
N VAL A 271 0.95 19.70 -30.18
CA VAL A 271 0.70 20.78 -29.22
C VAL A 271 0.73 20.29 -27.80
N ALA A 272 0.21 19.07 -27.53
CA ALA A 272 0.32 18.46 -26.23
C ALA A 272 0.34 16.93 -26.31
N SER A 273 1.06 16.29 -25.35
CA SER A 273 1.03 14.86 -25.08
C SER A 273 0.42 14.62 -23.70
N TYR A 274 -0.52 13.70 -23.63
CA TYR A 274 -1.24 13.30 -22.42
C TYR A 274 -0.85 11.88 -22.05
N GLY A 275 -0.55 11.64 -20.78
CA GLY A 275 -0.19 10.32 -20.27
C GLY A 275 -0.19 10.26 -18.74
N ASP A 276 -0.38 9.08 -18.22
CA ASP A 276 -0.33 8.78 -16.79
C ASP A 276 1.06 8.28 -16.36
N GLN A 277 1.87 7.80 -17.31
CA GLN A 277 3.25 7.39 -17.05
C GLN A 277 4.25 8.45 -17.55
N TRP A 278 5.40 8.54 -16.87
CA TRP A 278 6.47 9.44 -17.30
C TRP A 278 7.01 9.11 -18.69
N SER A 279 6.96 7.81 -19.06
CA SER A 279 7.35 7.33 -20.40
C SER A 279 6.53 7.94 -21.54
N ASP A 280 5.30 8.34 -21.30
CA ASP A 280 4.40 8.93 -22.31
C ASP A 280 4.81 10.35 -22.69
N LEU A 281 5.45 11.02 -21.75
CA LEU A 281 5.69 12.46 -21.81
C LEU A 281 7.16 12.81 -22.06
N MET A 282 8.08 11.90 -21.69
CA MET A 282 9.53 12.10 -21.82
C MET A 282 9.99 12.01 -23.27
N GLY A 283 11.21 12.55 -23.54
CA GLY A 283 11.86 12.50 -24.84
C GLY A 283 11.49 13.62 -25.81
N GLY A 284 10.64 14.55 -25.40
CA GLY A 284 10.25 15.72 -26.20
C GLY A 284 9.27 15.41 -27.33
N HIS A 285 9.30 16.26 -28.37
CA HIS A 285 8.37 16.17 -29.51
C HIS A 285 6.90 16.38 -29.13
N ALA A 286 6.67 17.33 -28.22
CA ALA A 286 5.39 17.95 -27.91
C ALA A 286 5.67 19.29 -27.21
N ASP A 287 4.87 20.32 -27.49
CA ASP A 287 5.03 21.62 -26.86
C ASP A 287 4.70 21.60 -25.36
N HIS A 288 3.69 20.80 -25.00
CA HIS A 288 3.23 20.63 -23.62
C HIS A 288 3.13 19.16 -23.24
N SER A 289 3.47 18.85 -22.00
CA SER A 289 3.26 17.53 -21.38
C SER A 289 2.18 17.64 -20.32
N VAL A 290 1.17 16.78 -20.37
CA VAL A 290 0.06 16.74 -19.41
C VAL A 290 0.06 15.40 -18.71
N LYS A 291 0.57 15.39 -17.47
CA LYS A 291 0.63 14.22 -16.61
C LYS A 291 -0.71 14.01 -15.90
N LEU A 292 -1.28 12.82 -16.06
CA LEU A 292 -2.43 12.35 -15.31
C LEU A 292 -1.96 11.57 -14.09
N PRO A 293 -2.67 11.64 -12.94
CA PRO A 293 -2.26 10.91 -11.75
C PRO A 293 -2.50 9.41 -11.91
N ASN A 294 -1.51 8.61 -11.56
CA ASN A 294 -1.63 7.17 -11.47
C ASN A 294 -0.71 6.59 -10.38
N PRO A 295 -1.22 6.29 -9.18
CA PRO A 295 -0.46 5.62 -8.14
C PRO A 295 -0.56 4.08 -8.17
N THR A 296 -1.30 3.46 -9.11
CA THR A 296 -1.61 2.02 -9.09
C THR A 296 -0.53 1.14 -9.69
N TYR A 297 0.24 1.65 -10.65
CA TYR A 297 1.36 0.92 -11.24
C TYR A 297 2.43 1.87 -11.79
N TYR A 298 3.60 1.34 -12.11
CA TYR A 298 4.71 2.07 -12.70
C TYR A 298 5.30 1.34 -13.90
N LEU A 299 5.41 2.03 -15.02
CA LEU A 299 6.17 1.56 -16.17
C LEU A 299 7.55 2.23 -16.22
N PRO A 300 8.64 1.46 -16.35
CA PRO A 300 10.00 1.99 -16.34
C PRO A 300 10.23 3.10 -17.36
N SER A 301 10.74 4.24 -16.88
CA SER A 301 10.96 5.46 -17.68
C SER A 301 12.41 5.88 -17.60
N ALA A 302 13.26 5.31 -18.45
CA ALA A 302 14.66 5.75 -18.56
C ALA A 302 14.74 7.17 -19.13
N ASN A 303 15.50 8.06 -18.48
CA ASN A 303 15.78 9.38 -18.98
C ASN A 303 16.55 9.32 -20.30
N LEU A 304 16.10 10.05 -21.32
CA LEU A 304 16.85 10.22 -22.53
C LEU A 304 18.02 11.20 -22.31
N PRO A 305 19.22 10.89 -22.79
CA PRO A 305 20.37 11.77 -22.63
C PRO A 305 20.12 13.20 -23.13
N GLY A 306 20.54 14.20 -22.37
CA GLY A 306 20.56 15.60 -22.78
C GLY A 306 19.26 16.38 -22.60
N LYS A 307 18.22 15.83 -22.00
CA LYS A 307 16.97 16.55 -21.70
C LYS A 307 16.84 16.85 -20.20
N LYS A 308 16.69 18.14 -19.85
CA LYS A 308 16.32 18.56 -18.50
C LYS A 308 14.82 18.35 -18.32
N GLN A 309 14.44 17.40 -17.48
CA GLN A 309 13.03 17.02 -17.29
C GLN A 309 12.56 17.29 -15.85
N ARG A 310 12.99 18.42 -15.26
CA ARG A 310 12.59 18.83 -13.91
C ARG A 310 11.07 18.95 -13.75
N GLU A 311 10.38 19.32 -14.81
CA GLU A 311 8.92 19.50 -14.82
C GLU A 311 8.16 18.18 -14.74
N LEU A 312 8.80 17.08 -15.14
CA LEU A 312 8.22 15.74 -15.17
C LEU A 312 8.75 14.85 -14.03
N ALA A 313 9.57 15.38 -13.12
CA ALA A 313 10.04 14.60 -11.98
C ALA A 313 8.87 14.28 -11.03
N PRO A 314 8.76 13.05 -10.55
CA PRO A 314 7.73 12.66 -9.58
C PRO A 314 7.75 13.55 -8.32
N ARG A 315 6.58 13.96 -7.85
CA ARG A 315 6.40 14.89 -6.72
C ARG A 315 5.62 14.22 -5.60
N THR A 316 6.26 13.31 -4.90
CA THR A 316 5.64 12.63 -3.76
C THR A 316 5.54 13.57 -2.56
N HIS A 317 4.32 13.78 -2.08
CA HIS A 317 3.99 14.46 -0.82
C HIS A 317 3.06 13.56 -0.02
N PHE A 318 3.64 12.60 0.66
CA PHE A 318 2.91 11.56 1.39
C PHE A 318 3.40 11.49 2.84
N THR A 319 2.46 11.46 3.77
CA THR A 319 2.72 11.25 5.19
C THR A 319 1.70 10.25 5.72
N MET A 320 2.15 9.24 6.42
CA MET A 320 1.23 8.29 7.06
C MET A 320 0.40 8.96 8.14
N ALA A 321 -0.84 8.53 8.28
CA ALA A 321 -1.71 8.94 9.38
C ALA A 321 -1.08 8.56 10.74
N PRO A 322 -1.40 9.26 11.85
CA PRO A 322 -0.80 8.99 13.15
C PRO A 322 -0.99 7.56 13.66
N ASP A 323 -2.01 6.87 13.20
CA ASP A 323 -2.26 5.45 13.52
C ASP A 323 -1.62 4.47 12.53
N GLY A 324 -0.98 4.97 11.47
CA GLY A 324 -0.35 4.15 10.43
C GLY A 324 -1.31 3.57 9.38
N SER A 325 -2.63 3.78 9.52
CA SER A 325 -3.66 3.09 8.73
C SER A 325 -3.75 3.53 7.28
N SER A 326 -3.41 4.77 6.98
CA SER A 326 -3.50 5.38 5.63
C SER A 326 -2.55 6.57 5.54
N GLY A 327 -2.61 7.33 4.46
CA GLY A 327 -1.77 8.51 4.31
C GLY A 327 -2.54 9.77 3.95
N THR A 328 -1.89 10.90 4.21
CA THR A 328 -2.28 12.22 3.72
C THR A 328 -1.39 12.61 2.54
N TYR A 329 -1.96 13.32 1.57
CA TYR A 329 -1.27 13.71 0.33
C TYR A 329 -1.85 14.99 -0.23
N VAL A 330 -1.10 15.66 -1.12
CA VAL A 330 -1.54 16.93 -1.74
C VAL A 330 -2.33 16.71 -3.03
N SER A 331 -2.03 15.64 -3.76
CA SER A 331 -2.69 15.27 -5.03
C SER A 331 -2.39 13.81 -5.33
N GLY A 332 -2.97 13.21 -6.37
CA GLY A 332 -2.65 11.85 -6.80
C GLY A 332 -1.17 11.63 -7.09
N GLU A 333 -0.48 12.62 -7.65
CA GLU A 333 0.98 12.58 -7.80
C GLU A 333 1.74 12.63 -6.45
N GLY A 334 1.09 13.02 -5.37
CA GLY A 334 1.63 12.99 -4.01
C GLY A 334 1.59 11.61 -3.38
N ILE A 335 0.74 10.71 -3.87
CA ILE A 335 0.67 9.32 -3.42
C ILE A 335 1.83 8.55 -4.05
N PRO A 336 2.64 7.80 -3.27
CA PRO A 336 3.66 6.96 -3.85
C PRO A 336 3.04 5.93 -4.80
N ASN A 337 3.63 5.79 -5.99
CA ASN A 337 3.24 4.72 -6.89
C ASN A 337 3.55 3.37 -6.24
N ILE A 338 2.59 2.43 -6.28
CA ILE A 338 2.68 1.15 -5.55
C ILE A 338 3.91 0.32 -5.98
N ASP A 339 4.23 0.25 -7.27
CA ASP A 339 5.39 -0.51 -7.76
C ASP A 339 6.71 0.14 -7.35
N SER A 340 6.75 1.47 -7.25
CA SER A 340 7.91 2.20 -6.71
C SER A 340 8.12 1.88 -5.23
N VAL A 341 7.03 1.71 -4.47
CA VAL A 341 7.09 1.27 -3.06
C VAL A 341 7.56 -0.17 -2.97
N LYS A 342 6.97 -1.10 -3.73
CA LYS A 342 7.40 -2.51 -3.81
C LYS A 342 8.89 -2.62 -4.13
N LYS A 343 9.37 -1.89 -5.13
CA LYS A 343 10.79 -1.86 -5.52
C LYS A 343 11.70 -1.29 -4.42
N THR A 344 11.21 -0.32 -3.67
CA THR A 344 11.95 0.26 -2.55
C THR A 344 12.02 -0.74 -1.38
N ILE A 345 10.91 -1.42 -1.08
CA ILE A 345 10.86 -2.49 -0.07
C ILE A 345 11.84 -3.62 -0.45
N ALA A 346 11.78 -4.12 -1.68
CA ALA A 346 12.70 -5.14 -2.16
C ALA A 346 14.17 -4.72 -1.98
N THR A 347 14.51 -3.49 -2.39
CA THR A 347 15.86 -2.95 -2.20
C THR A 347 16.25 -2.86 -0.72
N TYR A 348 15.33 -2.47 0.15
CA TYR A 348 15.54 -2.38 1.59
C TYR A 348 15.82 -3.74 2.24
N TYR A 349 15.10 -4.77 1.84
CA TYR A 349 15.33 -6.14 2.31
C TYR A 349 16.45 -6.89 1.56
N GLY A 350 17.05 -6.26 0.52
CA GLY A 350 18.10 -6.88 -0.28
C GLY A 350 17.60 -8.00 -1.20
N ASP A 351 16.32 -7.99 -1.52
CA ASP A 351 15.68 -8.93 -2.45
C ASP A 351 16.20 -8.67 -3.88
N PRO A 352 16.78 -9.67 -4.55
CA PRO A 352 17.26 -9.55 -5.93
C PRO A 352 16.13 -9.49 -6.97
N GLY A 353 14.87 -9.69 -6.57
CA GLY A 353 13.67 -9.68 -7.40
C GLY A 353 12.99 -11.05 -7.51
N ASP A 354 13.31 -11.99 -6.62
CA ASP A 354 12.68 -13.31 -6.52
C ASP A 354 11.75 -13.46 -5.29
N GLY A 355 11.54 -12.36 -4.56
CA GLY A 355 10.71 -12.30 -3.36
C GLY A 355 11.39 -12.86 -2.11
N THR A 356 12.72 -13.03 -2.12
CA THR A 356 13.49 -13.57 -0.98
C THR A 356 14.42 -12.51 -0.40
N ALA A 357 14.34 -12.28 0.91
CA ALA A 357 15.19 -11.29 1.58
C ALA A 357 16.64 -11.75 1.76
N ASP A 358 17.60 -10.82 1.62
CA ASP A 358 18.97 -11.04 2.15
C ASP A 358 18.98 -10.84 3.68
N LYS A 359 19.02 -11.96 4.40
CA LYS A 359 19.00 -12.01 5.87
C LYS A 359 20.36 -11.70 6.50
N SER A 360 21.39 -11.34 5.70
CA SER A 360 22.76 -11.14 6.17
C SER A 360 23.31 -9.73 5.98
N ARG A 361 23.02 -9.06 4.87
CA ARG A 361 23.69 -7.83 4.42
C ARG A 361 22.79 -6.70 3.93
N SER A 362 21.48 -6.84 3.99
CA SER A 362 20.56 -5.82 3.51
C SER A 362 20.59 -4.53 4.36
N PRO A 363 20.06 -3.40 3.84
CA PRO A 363 19.77 -2.21 4.64
C PRO A 363 18.91 -2.49 5.87
N TYR A 364 17.92 -3.38 5.76
CA TYR A 364 17.12 -3.87 6.88
C TYR A 364 18.00 -4.47 7.99
N ILE A 365 18.91 -5.37 7.64
CA ILE A 365 19.86 -5.96 8.60
C ILE A 365 20.74 -4.91 9.27
N ALA A 366 21.21 -3.91 8.51
CA ALA A 366 22.01 -2.83 9.07
C ALA A 366 21.23 -1.99 10.08
N GLU A 367 19.96 -1.69 9.80
CA GLU A 367 19.05 -0.98 10.71
C GLU A 367 18.74 -1.80 11.95
N LEU A 368 18.40 -3.07 11.77
CA LEU A 368 18.12 -3.99 12.88
C LEU A 368 19.34 -4.18 13.80
N LYS A 369 20.57 -4.28 13.24
CA LYS A 369 21.82 -4.30 14.01
C LYS A 369 21.95 -3.07 14.92
N LYS A 370 21.63 -1.89 14.39
CA LYS A 370 21.67 -0.65 15.17
C LYS A 370 20.65 -0.68 16.31
N LEU A 371 19.41 -1.04 16.00
CA LEU A 371 18.32 -1.13 16.97
C LEU A 371 18.66 -2.13 18.10
N VAL A 372 19.03 -3.36 17.76
CA VAL A 372 19.38 -4.39 18.74
C VAL A 372 20.59 -3.98 19.59
N LYS A 373 21.60 -3.34 18.98
CA LYS A 373 22.76 -2.81 19.71
C LYS A 373 22.34 -1.74 20.74
N GLU A 374 21.42 -0.86 20.39
CA GLU A 374 20.88 0.15 21.31
C GLU A 374 20.12 -0.50 22.47
N GLN A 375 19.29 -1.49 22.18
CA GLN A 375 18.55 -2.23 23.22
C GLN A 375 19.51 -3.01 24.15
N ARG A 376 20.53 -3.68 23.61
CA ARG A 376 21.52 -4.42 24.42
C ARG A 376 22.28 -3.53 25.40
N ARG A 377 22.57 -2.27 25.05
CA ARG A 377 23.28 -1.32 25.93
C ARG A 377 22.51 -1.02 27.23
N SER A 378 21.20 -1.03 27.19
CA SER A 378 20.35 -0.71 28.34
C SER A 378 19.73 -1.95 29.01
N LEU A 379 19.88 -3.13 28.40
CA LEU A 379 19.19 -4.35 28.82
C LEU A 379 19.52 -4.71 30.30
N GLU A 380 20.80 -4.84 30.64
CA GLU A 380 21.23 -5.19 32.00
C GLU A 380 20.91 -4.10 33.02
N SER A 381 21.09 -2.83 32.68
CA SER A 381 20.80 -1.72 33.59
C SER A 381 19.30 -1.61 33.91
N ARG A 382 18.44 -1.83 32.91
CA ARG A 382 16.99 -1.90 33.11
C ARG A 382 16.58 -3.08 33.99
N TYR A 383 17.16 -4.25 33.76
CA TYR A 383 16.95 -5.44 34.59
C TYR A 383 17.26 -5.16 36.06
N ARG A 384 18.51 -4.71 36.33
CA ARG A 384 18.97 -4.40 37.68
C ARG A 384 18.15 -3.28 38.35
N ALA A 385 17.67 -2.31 37.58
CA ALA A 385 16.81 -1.25 38.11
C ALA A 385 15.45 -1.78 38.58
N ALA A 386 14.80 -2.65 37.78
CA ALA A 386 13.54 -3.28 38.13
C ALA A 386 13.69 -4.19 39.38
N VAL A 387 14.73 -5.02 39.38
CA VAL A 387 15.00 -5.91 40.56
C VAL A 387 15.25 -5.10 41.84
N ARG A 388 15.99 -3.99 41.78
CA ARG A 388 16.18 -3.10 42.95
C ARG A 388 14.88 -2.48 43.47
N ARG A 389 13.85 -2.33 42.63
CA ARG A 389 12.51 -1.88 43.03
C ARG A 389 11.65 -3.01 43.57
N GLY A 390 12.17 -4.26 43.62
CA GLY A 390 11.44 -5.45 44.03
C GLY A 390 10.49 -5.99 42.97
N GLU A 391 10.65 -5.58 41.72
CA GLU A 391 9.82 -5.98 40.59
C GLU A 391 10.31 -7.29 39.95
N LYS A 392 9.42 -7.97 39.23
CA LYS A 392 9.73 -9.12 38.37
C LYS A 392 9.83 -8.66 36.92
N PRO A 393 11.04 -8.37 36.40
CA PRO A 393 11.18 -7.80 35.08
C PRO A 393 10.82 -8.77 33.95
N ALA A 394 9.97 -8.32 33.02
CA ALA A 394 9.56 -9.07 31.86
C ALA A 394 9.80 -8.27 30.56
N LEU A 395 9.97 -8.99 29.46
CA LEU A 395 9.95 -8.46 28.10
C LEU A 395 8.83 -9.15 27.33
N VAL A 396 8.12 -8.37 26.50
CA VAL A 396 7.05 -8.87 25.64
C VAL A 396 7.49 -8.74 24.18
N PHE A 397 7.33 -9.80 23.41
CA PHE A 397 7.67 -9.83 21.98
C PHE A 397 6.47 -10.27 21.15
N ASP A 398 6.23 -9.58 20.05
CA ASP A 398 5.36 -10.09 18.99
C ASP A 398 6.03 -11.23 18.21
N SER A 399 5.28 -11.93 17.36
CA SER A 399 5.80 -13.02 16.53
C SER A 399 6.25 -12.55 15.14
N ASP A 400 5.31 -12.12 14.32
CA ASP A 400 5.53 -11.83 12.91
C ASP A 400 6.42 -10.57 12.77
N ASP A 401 7.45 -10.66 11.95
CA ASP A 401 8.51 -9.64 11.76
C ASP A 401 9.15 -9.08 13.05
N THR A 402 8.91 -9.76 14.17
CA THR A 402 9.53 -9.43 15.45
C THR A 402 10.42 -10.57 15.95
N THR A 403 9.88 -11.79 16.15
CA THR A 403 10.66 -12.98 16.49
C THR A 403 10.81 -13.93 15.31
N LEU A 404 9.81 -14.03 14.47
CA LEU A 404 9.79 -14.79 13.22
C LEU A 404 9.74 -13.82 12.03
N PHE A 405 10.44 -14.14 10.96
CA PHE A 405 10.62 -13.25 9.81
C PHE A 405 9.71 -13.66 8.66
N THR A 406 8.78 -12.80 8.26
CA THR A 406 7.68 -13.15 7.34
C THR A 406 7.89 -12.67 5.90
N TYR A 407 8.92 -11.88 5.59
CA TYR A 407 9.11 -11.25 4.29
C TYR A 407 8.93 -12.20 3.09
N ASP A 408 9.53 -13.39 3.16
CA ASP A 408 9.48 -14.33 2.03
C ASP A 408 8.04 -14.82 1.78
N MET A 409 7.23 -14.99 2.82
CA MET A 409 5.80 -15.29 2.70
C MET A 409 5.04 -14.10 2.10
N GLU A 410 5.20 -12.92 2.70
CA GLU A 410 4.48 -11.70 2.30
C GLU A 410 4.75 -11.30 0.83
N VAL A 411 6.00 -11.47 0.38
CA VAL A 411 6.41 -10.99 -0.94
C VAL A 411 6.36 -12.08 -1.98
N LYS A 412 6.98 -13.24 -1.74
CA LYS A 412 7.08 -14.32 -2.72
C LYS A 412 5.80 -15.12 -2.87
N ALA A 413 5.15 -15.44 -1.76
CA ALA A 413 3.96 -16.27 -1.76
C ALA A 413 2.67 -15.44 -1.91
N MET A 414 2.55 -14.33 -1.17
CA MET A 414 1.34 -13.51 -1.11
C MET A 414 1.36 -12.28 -2.03
N HIS A 415 2.49 -11.94 -2.64
CA HIS A 415 2.62 -10.75 -3.49
C HIS A 415 2.09 -9.47 -2.84
N PHE A 416 2.35 -9.30 -1.54
CA PHE A 416 1.83 -8.21 -0.69
C PHE A 416 0.29 -8.22 -0.56
N THR A 417 -0.39 -9.31 -0.81
CA THR A 417 -1.85 -9.43 -0.65
C THR A 417 -2.13 -10.54 0.34
N PHE A 418 -2.62 -10.15 1.53
CA PHE A 418 -2.85 -11.11 2.62
C PHE A 418 -3.83 -12.22 2.21
N ASP A 419 -3.40 -13.44 2.39
CA ASP A 419 -4.15 -14.67 2.21
C ASP A 419 -4.14 -15.47 3.51
N PRO A 420 -5.27 -15.56 4.23
CA PRO A 420 -5.31 -16.21 5.53
C PRO A 420 -5.11 -17.73 5.47
N GLU A 421 -5.46 -18.39 4.37
CA GLU A 421 -5.26 -19.83 4.20
C GLU A 421 -3.77 -20.13 3.98
N LEU A 422 -3.13 -19.36 3.12
CA LEU A 422 -1.70 -19.47 2.87
C LEU A 422 -0.87 -19.09 4.11
N GLN A 423 -1.30 -18.07 4.87
CA GLN A 423 -0.65 -17.71 6.14
C GLN A 423 -0.75 -18.85 7.15
N ASP A 424 -1.92 -19.50 7.29
CA ASP A 424 -2.09 -20.62 8.19
C ASP A 424 -1.24 -21.82 7.76
N GLU A 425 -1.16 -22.14 6.46
CA GLU A 425 -0.27 -23.17 5.92
C GLU A 425 1.19 -22.92 6.32
N TRP A 426 1.69 -21.69 6.13
CA TRP A 426 3.06 -21.35 6.51
C TRP A 426 3.31 -21.48 8.02
N VAL A 427 2.32 -21.13 8.85
CA VAL A 427 2.41 -21.27 10.30
C VAL A 427 2.42 -22.74 10.73
N GLN A 428 1.48 -23.55 10.21
CA GLN A 428 1.35 -24.97 10.59
C GLN A 428 2.57 -25.79 10.13
N ASP A 429 3.17 -25.41 9.02
CA ASP A 429 4.39 -26.04 8.50
C ASP A 429 5.69 -25.46 9.08
N GLU A 430 5.61 -24.54 10.05
CA GLU A 430 6.76 -23.97 10.77
C GLU A 430 7.83 -23.35 9.84
N ARG A 431 7.40 -22.74 8.71
CA ARG A 431 8.29 -22.30 7.62
C ARG A 431 9.05 -20.99 7.89
N PHE A 432 8.79 -20.29 9.00
CA PHE A 432 9.38 -18.97 9.22
C PHE A 432 10.80 -19.08 9.81
N PRO A 433 11.81 -18.44 9.21
CA PRO A 433 13.10 -18.26 9.86
C PRO A 433 12.99 -17.26 11.01
N ALA A 434 13.96 -17.27 11.92
CA ALA A 434 14.05 -16.24 12.94
C ALA A 434 14.29 -14.86 12.33
N THR A 435 13.68 -13.83 12.91
CA THR A 435 14.09 -12.45 12.63
C THR A 435 15.56 -12.27 12.99
N PRO A 436 16.39 -11.81 12.05
CA PRO A 436 17.85 -11.74 12.26
C PRO A 436 18.23 -11.02 13.55
N LEU A 437 19.20 -11.55 14.30
CA LEU A 437 19.71 -11.03 15.57
C LEU A 437 18.76 -11.15 16.77
N MET A 438 17.50 -11.50 16.59
CA MET A 438 16.51 -11.53 17.69
C MET A 438 16.71 -12.77 18.57
N VAL A 439 17.09 -13.92 18.02
CA VAL A 439 17.43 -15.12 18.82
C VAL A 439 18.50 -14.82 19.86
N ASP A 440 19.62 -14.25 19.42
CA ASP A 440 20.72 -13.88 20.32
C ASP A 440 20.31 -12.84 21.35
N TYR A 441 19.48 -11.87 20.96
CA TYR A 441 19.02 -10.82 21.86
C TYR A 441 18.09 -11.34 22.93
N VAL A 442 17.08 -12.14 22.55
CA VAL A 442 16.09 -12.72 23.47
C VAL A 442 16.74 -13.74 24.40
N ASN A 443 17.63 -14.59 23.89
CA ASN A 443 18.37 -15.56 24.70
C ASN A 443 19.28 -14.85 25.72
N GLN A 444 19.91 -13.73 25.34
CA GLN A 444 20.68 -12.90 26.28
C GLN A 444 19.78 -12.29 27.37
N ALA A 445 18.62 -11.78 27.02
CA ALA A 445 17.68 -11.22 27.98
C ALA A 445 17.24 -12.29 29.01
N ARG A 446 16.90 -13.49 28.54
CA ARG A 446 16.57 -14.61 29.39
C ARG A 446 17.72 -15.00 30.32
N ALA A 447 18.94 -15.08 29.81
CA ALA A 447 20.13 -15.39 30.61
C ALA A 447 20.40 -14.35 31.71
N LEU A 448 19.99 -13.08 31.51
CA LEU A 448 20.03 -12.04 32.54
C LEU A 448 18.97 -12.22 33.63
N GLY A 449 17.93 -13.04 33.41
CA GLY A 449 16.85 -13.32 34.35
C GLY A 449 15.50 -12.66 33.99
N TYR A 450 15.36 -12.02 32.84
CA TYR A 450 14.05 -11.58 32.37
C TYR A 450 13.10 -12.76 32.13
N THR A 451 11.85 -12.62 32.51
CA THR A 451 10.78 -13.47 31.97
C THR A 451 10.41 -12.97 30.58
N VAL A 452 10.32 -13.85 29.61
CA VAL A 452 9.98 -13.54 28.23
C VAL A 452 8.56 -13.97 27.95
N PHE A 453 7.76 -13.05 27.44
CA PHE A 453 6.39 -13.30 26.98
C PHE A 453 6.30 -13.14 25.46
N GLY A 454 5.56 -14.05 24.82
CA GLY A 454 5.09 -13.88 23.45
C GLY A 454 3.67 -13.31 23.45
N LEU A 455 3.39 -12.36 22.56
CA LEU A 455 2.06 -11.75 22.44
C LEU A 455 1.77 -11.42 20.97
N THR A 456 1.06 -12.32 20.30
CA THR A 456 0.87 -12.29 18.84
C THR A 456 -0.58 -12.13 18.44
N GLY A 457 -0.82 -11.59 17.23
CA GLY A 457 -2.12 -11.58 16.58
C GLY A 457 -2.56 -12.94 16.01
N ARG A 458 -1.65 -13.90 15.91
CA ARG A 458 -1.97 -15.29 15.52
C ARG A 458 -3.03 -15.86 16.45
N ASN A 459 -3.90 -16.72 15.95
CA ASN A 459 -4.98 -17.29 16.73
C ASN A 459 -4.54 -18.55 17.53
N ASP A 460 -5.42 -19.02 18.42
CA ASP A 460 -5.13 -20.14 19.33
C ASP A 460 -4.82 -21.46 18.59
N THR A 461 -5.35 -21.68 17.38
CA THR A 461 -5.05 -22.89 16.60
C THR A 461 -3.62 -22.90 16.07
N GLN A 462 -3.00 -21.74 15.94
CA GLN A 462 -1.64 -21.53 15.45
C GLN A 462 -0.58 -21.56 16.57
N LYS A 463 -1.01 -21.62 17.84
CA LYS A 463 -0.11 -21.46 19.00
C LYS A 463 0.98 -22.52 19.06
N GLN A 464 0.61 -23.80 18.89
CA GLN A 464 1.57 -24.90 19.05
C GLN A 464 2.62 -24.89 17.94
N ALA A 465 2.21 -24.72 16.69
CA ALA A 465 3.12 -24.59 15.56
C ALA A 465 4.04 -23.36 15.70
N THR A 466 3.50 -22.23 16.19
CA THR A 466 4.34 -21.05 16.47
C THR A 466 5.41 -21.31 17.51
N LEU A 467 5.06 -21.99 18.63
CA LEU A 467 6.02 -22.34 19.68
C LEU A 467 7.08 -23.33 19.18
N ALA A 468 6.69 -24.31 18.36
CA ALA A 468 7.60 -25.27 17.75
C ALA A 468 8.57 -24.56 16.79
N ASN A 469 8.06 -23.71 15.90
CA ASN A 469 8.90 -22.92 14.99
C ASN A 469 9.90 -22.02 15.74
N LEU A 470 9.48 -21.36 16.84
CA LEU A 470 10.39 -20.55 17.66
C LEU A 470 11.51 -21.41 18.29
N ALA A 471 11.20 -22.62 18.75
CA ALA A 471 12.20 -23.55 19.28
C ALA A 471 13.17 -24.02 18.17
N GLU A 472 12.65 -24.38 17.00
CA GLU A 472 13.45 -24.84 15.85
C GLU A 472 14.45 -23.78 15.38
N VAL A 473 14.04 -22.50 15.31
CA VAL A 473 14.92 -21.43 14.86
C VAL A 473 15.91 -20.91 15.91
N GLY A 474 15.98 -21.55 17.11
CA GLY A 474 17.06 -21.39 18.07
C GLY A 474 16.75 -20.51 19.28
N TYR A 475 15.50 -20.18 19.56
CA TYR A 475 15.14 -19.62 20.86
C TYR A 475 15.33 -20.70 21.95
N ALA A 476 16.08 -20.38 23.00
CA ALA A 476 16.45 -21.37 24.03
C ALA A 476 15.21 -21.99 24.68
N GLU A 477 15.31 -23.27 25.01
CA GLU A 477 14.23 -24.02 25.67
C GLU A 477 13.67 -23.26 26.89
N GLY A 478 12.35 -23.22 27.04
CA GLY A 478 11.64 -22.48 28.07
C GLY A 478 11.67 -20.95 27.94
N THR A 479 12.14 -20.39 26.83
CA THR A 479 12.03 -18.95 26.54
C THR A 479 10.58 -18.58 26.25
N PHE A 480 9.97 -19.22 25.28
CA PHE A 480 8.55 -19.10 24.99
C PHE A 480 7.84 -20.39 25.44
N THR A 481 7.14 -20.31 26.57
CA THR A 481 6.35 -21.43 27.07
C THR A 481 4.88 -21.20 26.79
N SER A 482 4.08 -22.28 26.76
CA SER A 482 2.63 -22.15 26.56
C SER A 482 1.95 -21.23 27.57
N ALA A 483 2.49 -21.17 28.83
CA ALA A 483 1.99 -20.28 29.88
C ALA A 483 2.35 -18.79 29.67
N HIS A 484 3.43 -18.52 28.99
CA HIS A 484 3.92 -17.15 28.73
C HIS A 484 3.79 -16.75 27.26
N PHE A 485 2.92 -17.43 26.49
CA PHE A 485 2.67 -17.12 25.09
C PHE A 485 1.17 -16.91 24.85
N PHE A 486 0.81 -15.70 24.46
CA PHE A 486 -0.57 -15.27 24.25
C PHE A 486 -0.89 -15.14 22.78
N THR A 487 -1.93 -15.86 22.36
CA THR A 487 -2.52 -15.83 21.02
C THR A 487 -3.90 -15.19 21.09
N LYS A 488 -4.40 -14.70 19.99
CA LYS A 488 -5.75 -14.17 19.91
C LYS A 488 -6.74 -15.35 19.82
N TRP A 489 -7.86 -15.28 20.53
CA TRP A 489 -8.90 -16.30 20.42
C TRP A 489 -9.50 -16.36 19.02
N VAL A 490 -9.96 -17.54 18.64
CA VAL A 490 -10.65 -17.75 17.36
C VAL A 490 -11.96 -16.95 17.34
N SER A 491 -12.29 -16.33 16.20
CA SER A 491 -13.55 -15.60 16.04
C SER A 491 -14.76 -16.48 16.38
N GLY A 492 -15.65 -15.98 17.24
CA GLY A 492 -16.82 -16.73 17.74
C GLY A 492 -16.57 -17.59 18.98
N SER A 493 -15.32 -17.75 19.44
CA SER A 493 -15.01 -18.36 20.73
C SER A 493 -15.04 -17.33 21.87
N THR A 494 -15.06 -17.81 23.11
CA THR A 494 -15.04 -16.95 24.30
C THR A 494 -13.66 -16.34 24.47
N PRO A 495 -13.53 -14.99 24.54
CA PRO A 495 -12.26 -14.36 24.86
C PRO A 495 -11.77 -14.72 26.26
N PRO A 496 -10.46 -14.64 26.54
CA PRO A 496 -9.93 -14.81 27.89
C PRO A 496 -10.55 -13.83 28.89
N ALA A 497 -10.65 -14.22 30.18
CA ALA A 497 -11.34 -13.44 31.21
C ALA A 497 -10.79 -12.02 31.41
N TRP A 498 -9.49 -11.78 31.14
CA TRP A 498 -8.89 -10.44 31.23
C TRP A 498 -9.21 -9.53 30.04
N ILE A 499 -9.88 -10.07 29.00
CA ILE A 499 -10.29 -9.32 27.83
C ILE A 499 -11.74 -8.85 28.01
N GLU A 500 -11.95 -7.83 28.84
CA GLU A 500 -13.26 -7.24 29.07
C GLU A 500 -13.34 -5.80 28.55
N GLY A 501 -14.54 -5.33 28.22
CA GLY A 501 -14.80 -3.92 27.88
C GLY A 501 -14.12 -3.45 26.61
N CYS A 502 -14.04 -4.28 25.56
CA CYS A 502 -13.63 -3.83 24.24
C CYS A 502 -14.73 -2.98 23.58
N ALA A 503 -14.34 -1.96 22.82
CA ALA A 503 -15.28 -1.04 22.17
C ALA A 503 -16.24 -1.77 21.21
N GLY A 504 -15.80 -2.88 20.59
CA GLY A 504 -16.60 -3.75 19.71
C GLY A 504 -17.33 -4.90 20.42
N GLY A 505 -17.48 -4.88 21.76
CA GLY A 505 -18.10 -5.96 22.52
C GLY A 505 -17.24 -7.23 22.53
N SER A 506 -17.69 -8.28 21.85
CA SER A 506 -16.93 -9.54 21.73
C SER A 506 -15.76 -9.48 20.74
N THR A 507 -15.69 -8.41 19.94
CA THR A 507 -14.61 -8.17 18.98
C THR A 507 -13.70 -7.05 19.48
N CYS A 508 -12.49 -7.40 19.90
CA CYS A 508 -11.47 -6.41 20.26
C CYS A 508 -10.60 -6.06 19.07
N THR A 509 -10.23 -4.78 18.95
CA THR A 509 -9.14 -4.40 18.07
C THR A 509 -7.83 -5.07 18.50
N THR A 510 -6.86 -5.14 17.61
CA THR A 510 -5.53 -5.69 17.94
C THR A 510 -4.86 -4.88 19.06
N VAL A 511 -5.02 -3.56 19.04
CA VAL A 511 -4.54 -2.67 20.12
C VAL A 511 -5.18 -3.02 21.48
N GLU A 512 -6.50 -3.18 21.53
CA GLU A 512 -7.21 -3.52 22.77
C GLU A 512 -6.76 -4.88 23.29
N TYR A 513 -6.70 -5.89 22.43
CA TYR A 513 -6.22 -7.22 22.80
C TYR A 513 -4.81 -7.17 23.38
N LYS A 514 -3.85 -6.60 22.63
CA LYS A 514 -2.45 -6.58 23.06
C LYS A 514 -2.23 -5.70 24.29
N SER A 515 -2.90 -4.57 24.40
CA SER A 515 -2.83 -3.69 25.56
C SER A 515 -3.39 -4.35 26.83
N LYS A 516 -4.58 -4.96 26.72
CA LYS A 516 -5.22 -5.67 27.85
C LYS A 516 -4.42 -6.89 28.31
N THR A 517 -3.79 -7.61 27.37
CA THR A 517 -2.92 -8.73 27.72
C THR A 517 -1.64 -8.24 28.42
N ARG A 518 -1.05 -7.12 28.02
CA ARG A 518 0.06 -6.52 28.79
C ARG A 518 -0.40 -6.07 30.19
N ALA A 519 -1.61 -5.50 30.30
CA ALA A 519 -2.21 -5.19 31.61
C ALA A 519 -2.35 -6.44 32.50
N HIS A 520 -2.82 -7.55 31.92
CA HIS A 520 -2.92 -8.84 32.61
C HIS A 520 -1.54 -9.33 33.09
N ILE A 521 -0.50 -9.22 32.28
CA ILE A 521 0.88 -9.59 32.67
C ILE A 521 1.33 -8.76 33.88
N GLU A 522 1.02 -7.46 33.92
CA GLU A 522 1.43 -6.59 35.02
C GLU A 522 0.56 -6.79 36.26
N HIS A 523 -0.76 -6.73 36.13
CA HIS A 523 -1.67 -6.67 37.27
C HIS A 523 -2.00 -8.05 37.86
N ASP A 524 -2.23 -9.06 36.99
CA ASP A 524 -2.70 -10.37 37.45
C ASP A 524 -1.53 -11.35 37.67
N LEU A 525 -0.51 -11.30 36.78
CA LEU A 525 0.67 -12.16 36.88
C LEU A 525 1.81 -11.55 37.72
N GLY A 526 1.73 -10.26 38.05
CA GLY A 526 2.64 -9.54 38.92
C GLY A 526 4.04 -9.32 38.35
N TYR A 527 4.16 -9.14 37.03
CA TYR A 527 5.40 -8.78 36.36
C TYR A 527 5.42 -7.28 36.06
N THR A 528 6.60 -6.73 35.79
CA THR A 528 6.78 -5.41 35.23
C THR A 528 7.25 -5.55 33.80
N VAL A 529 6.45 -5.13 32.83
CA VAL A 529 6.83 -5.14 31.41
C VAL A 529 7.81 -4.02 31.13
N VAL A 530 9.10 -4.31 31.25
CA VAL A 530 10.20 -3.36 31.05
C VAL A 530 10.26 -2.87 29.60
N ALA A 531 9.95 -3.75 28.63
CA ALA A 531 9.82 -3.34 27.22
C ALA A 531 8.89 -4.27 26.45
N SER A 532 8.15 -3.70 25.49
CA SER A 532 7.41 -4.41 24.46
C SER A 532 8.05 -4.18 23.09
N TYR A 533 8.23 -5.26 22.34
CA TYR A 533 8.84 -5.29 21.01
C TYR A 533 7.81 -5.70 19.98
N GLY A 534 7.69 -4.98 18.88
CA GLY A 534 6.78 -5.28 17.80
C GLY A 534 7.09 -4.50 16.54
N ASP A 535 6.64 -5.02 15.41
CA ASP A 535 6.77 -4.39 14.10
C ASP A 535 5.54 -3.58 13.70
N GLN A 536 4.40 -3.77 14.40
CA GLN A 536 3.19 -2.99 14.21
C GLN A 536 2.96 -1.99 15.36
N TYR A 537 2.28 -0.89 15.08
CA TYR A 537 1.91 0.07 16.12
C TYR A 537 0.95 -0.54 17.14
N SER A 538 0.09 -1.47 16.71
CA SER A 538 -0.82 -2.20 17.56
C SER A 538 -0.13 -3.03 18.65
N ASP A 539 1.12 -3.43 18.45
CA ASP A 539 1.92 -4.16 19.44
C ASP A 539 2.37 -3.30 20.63
N LEU A 540 2.43 -2.00 20.40
CA LEU A 540 3.17 -1.08 21.24
C LEU A 540 2.30 -0.02 21.90
N VAL A 541 1.18 0.38 21.25
CA VAL A 541 0.27 1.39 21.80
C VAL A 541 -0.66 0.80 22.86
N GLY A 542 -1.28 1.67 23.68
CA GLY A 542 -2.20 1.27 24.74
C GLY A 542 -1.56 1.08 26.13
N GLY A 543 -0.26 1.30 26.27
CA GLY A 543 0.44 1.28 27.56
C GLY A 543 0.86 -0.10 28.05
N TYR A 544 1.09 -0.20 29.36
CA TYR A 544 1.52 -1.39 30.08
C TYR A 544 2.86 -1.96 29.56
N ALA A 545 3.80 -1.06 29.32
CA ALA A 545 5.22 -1.33 29.11
C ALA A 545 6.01 -0.03 29.37
N ASP A 546 7.14 -0.12 30.05
CA ASP A 546 8.00 1.06 30.32
C ASP A 546 8.60 1.62 29.01
N HIS A 547 8.94 0.72 28.09
CA HIS A 547 9.52 1.05 26.80
C HIS A 547 8.80 0.32 25.66
N ALA A 548 8.55 1.04 24.56
CA ALA A 548 8.06 0.48 23.31
C ALA A 548 9.18 0.50 22.27
N VAL A 549 9.44 -0.65 21.64
CA VAL A 549 10.52 -0.83 20.68
C VAL A 549 9.93 -1.28 19.34
N LYS A 550 9.85 -0.34 18.39
CA LYS A 550 9.30 -0.56 17.04
C LYS A 550 10.38 -1.13 16.13
N LEU A 551 10.12 -2.31 15.59
CA LEU A 551 10.89 -2.88 14.50
C LEU A 551 10.37 -2.35 13.15
N PRO A 552 11.23 -2.13 12.16
CA PRO A 552 10.78 -1.62 10.86
C PRO A 552 10.04 -2.71 10.07
N ASN A 553 8.84 -2.39 9.59
CA ASN A 553 8.09 -3.25 8.67
C ASN A 553 7.24 -2.42 7.69
N PRO A 554 7.67 -2.27 6.42
CA PRO A 554 6.87 -1.63 5.39
C PRO A 554 6.00 -2.60 4.57
N THR A 555 6.00 -3.91 4.86
CA THR A 555 5.39 -4.94 4.01
C THR A 555 3.89 -5.14 4.22
N TYR A 556 3.37 -4.87 5.40
CA TYR A 556 1.94 -4.94 5.72
C TYR A 556 1.57 -4.03 6.89
N TYR A 557 0.28 -3.81 7.10
CA TYR A 557 -0.26 -3.06 8.21
C TYR A 557 -1.38 -3.83 8.91
N LEU A 558 -1.27 -3.99 10.23
CA LEU A 558 -2.33 -4.52 11.08
C LEU A 558 -2.94 -3.39 11.93
N PRO A 559 -4.30 -3.17 11.82
CA PRO A 559 -4.99 -2.11 12.55
C PRO A 559 -4.93 -2.27 14.07
#